data_bc9aebf804ba32275ab83f806228ab59
#
_entry.id   bc9aebf804ba32275ab83f806228ab59
#
_cell.length_a   1.000
_cell.length_b   1.000
_cell.length_c   1.000
_cell.angle_alpha   90.00
_cell.angle_beta   90.00
_cell.angle_gamma   90.00
#
_symmetry.space_group_name_H-M   'P 1'
#
loop_
_entity.id
_entity.type
_entity.pdbx_description
1 polymer ?
#
loop_
_entity_poly.entity_id
_entity_poly.type
_entity_poly.pdbx_seq_one_letter_code
_entity_poly.pdbx_strand_id
1 'polypeptide(L)'
;MHNSDNAEAPTDRIALARAAAAQHSLDPALVCAIVEQESAWDPHAIRYEPAFRTRYVAPLGLPPTEEVARSISWGLMQVMGQVAREHGFTAKSLAALCDPATGLAIGCAVFAAKLRAGANDAASVTNNSDTASVAADVVHRALALWNGGANTSYAARVLARVAHYQ
;
A
#
# COMPACT_ATOMS: atom_id res chain seq x y z
N MET A 1 30.91 -0.95 -20.82
CA MET A 1 29.82 -1.91 -21.03
C MET A 1 28.70 -1.50 -20.09
N HIS A 2 27.71 -0.77 -20.59
CA HIS A 2 26.51 -0.42 -19.84
C HIS A 2 25.62 -1.66 -19.82
N ASN A 3 25.45 -2.21 -18.63
CA ASN A 3 24.43 -3.22 -18.39
C ASN A 3 23.08 -2.47 -18.53
N SER A 4 22.34 -2.78 -19.56
CA SER A 4 20.96 -2.34 -19.70
C SER A 4 20.18 -2.99 -18.57
N ASP A 5 19.90 -2.24 -17.53
CA ASP A 5 18.93 -2.63 -16.50
C ASP A 5 17.63 -2.97 -17.22
N ASN A 6 17.29 -4.24 -17.16
CA ASN A 6 16.04 -4.80 -17.65
C ASN A 6 14.94 -4.32 -16.68
N ALA A 7 14.65 -3.01 -16.70
CA ALA A 7 13.50 -2.46 -16.02
C ALA A 7 12.27 -3.05 -16.72
N GLU A 8 11.60 -3.99 -16.07
CA GLU A 8 10.28 -4.49 -16.48
C GLU A 8 9.44 -3.32 -16.98
N ALA A 9 8.90 -3.44 -18.19
CA ALA A 9 8.10 -2.37 -18.77
C ALA A 9 6.93 -2.01 -17.82
N PRO A 10 6.50 -0.74 -17.73
CA PRO A 10 5.34 -0.36 -16.90
C PRO A 10 4.12 -1.26 -17.11
N THR A 11 3.93 -1.74 -18.32
CA THR A 11 2.85 -2.67 -18.72
C THR A 11 2.88 -3.98 -17.92
N ASP A 12 4.06 -4.56 -17.68
CA ASP A 12 4.20 -5.82 -16.93
C ASP A 12 3.87 -5.62 -15.46
N ARG A 13 4.27 -4.49 -14.89
CA ARG A 13 3.94 -4.15 -13.48
C ARG A 13 2.45 -3.88 -13.31
N ILE A 14 1.78 -3.28 -14.29
CA ILE A 14 0.32 -3.11 -14.29
C ILE A 14 -0.37 -4.48 -14.29
N ALA A 15 0.08 -5.42 -15.12
CA ALA A 15 -0.46 -6.77 -15.15
C ALA A 15 -0.28 -7.49 -13.79
N LEU A 16 0.90 -7.38 -13.18
CA LEU A 16 1.16 -7.92 -11.85
C LEU A 16 0.27 -7.29 -10.77
N ALA A 17 0.08 -5.96 -10.80
CA ALA A 17 -0.77 -5.26 -9.84
C ALA A 17 -2.23 -5.70 -9.96
N ARG A 18 -2.74 -5.85 -11.20
CA ARG A 18 -4.09 -6.38 -11.46
C ARG A 18 -4.27 -7.80 -10.95
N ALA A 19 -3.28 -8.67 -11.18
CA ALA A 19 -3.30 -10.04 -10.69
C ALA A 19 -3.27 -10.11 -9.16
N ALA A 20 -2.43 -9.33 -8.50
CA ALA A 20 -2.37 -9.24 -7.05
C ALA A 20 -3.69 -8.69 -6.46
N ALA A 21 -4.28 -7.67 -7.07
CA ALA A 21 -5.58 -7.14 -6.68
C ALA A 21 -6.67 -8.21 -6.70
N ALA A 22 -6.75 -9.00 -7.79
CA ALA A 22 -7.72 -10.07 -7.95
C ALA A 22 -7.59 -11.13 -6.84
N GLN A 23 -6.37 -11.51 -6.44
CA GLN A 23 -6.13 -12.48 -5.36
C GLN A 23 -6.67 -12.01 -4.00
N HIS A 24 -6.82 -10.70 -3.81
CA HIS A 24 -7.34 -10.11 -2.56
C HIS A 24 -8.75 -9.53 -2.69
N SER A 25 -9.46 -9.80 -3.80
CA SER A 25 -10.80 -9.26 -4.10
C SER A 25 -10.83 -7.73 -4.06
N LEU A 26 -9.75 -7.08 -4.52
CA LEU A 26 -9.63 -5.64 -4.66
C LEU A 26 -9.96 -5.21 -6.08
N ASP A 27 -10.44 -3.96 -6.24
CA ASP A 27 -10.56 -3.34 -7.56
C ASP A 27 -9.17 -3.17 -8.19
N PRO A 28 -8.89 -3.79 -9.35
CA PRO A 28 -7.59 -3.70 -10.00
C PRO A 28 -7.20 -2.27 -10.42
N ALA A 29 -8.18 -1.45 -10.82
CA ALA A 29 -7.93 -0.06 -11.20
C ALA A 29 -7.54 0.78 -9.97
N LEU A 30 -8.18 0.54 -8.82
CA LEU A 30 -7.83 1.20 -7.56
C LEU A 30 -6.42 0.84 -7.10
N VAL A 31 -6.02 -0.44 -7.18
CA VAL A 31 -4.65 -0.86 -6.80
C VAL A 31 -3.61 -0.21 -7.72
N CYS A 32 -3.84 -0.18 -9.04
CA CYS A 32 -2.96 0.51 -9.97
C CYS A 32 -2.85 2.02 -9.65
N ALA A 33 -3.95 2.67 -9.31
CA ALA A 33 -3.97 4.08 -8.91
C ALA A 33 -3.18 4.34 -7.62
N ILE A 34 -3.23 3.41 -6.65
CA ILE A 34 -2.41 3.48 -5.44
C ILE A 34 -0.94 3.36 -5.80
N VAL A 35 -0.53 2.38 -6.61
CA VAL A 35 0.86 2.19 -7.04
C VAL A 35 1.40 3.43 -7.76
N GLU A 36 0.63 4.00 -8.68
CA GLU A 36 1.01 5.24 -9.36
C GLU A 36 1.21 6.39 -8.38
N GLN A 37 0.31 6.53 -7.39
CA GLN A 37 0.38 7.59 -6.38
C GLN A 37 1.58 7.42 -5.44
N GLU A 38 1.92 6.19 -5.06
CA GLU A 38 2.95 5.89 -4.05
C GLU A 38 4.37 5.92 -4.61
N SER A 39 4.58 5.36 -5.78
CA SER A 39 5.92 5.15 -6.33
C SER A 39 6.10 5.60 -7.77
N ALA A 40 5.05 6.07 -8.45
CA ALA A 40 5.08 6.27 -9.91
C ALA A 40 5.61 5.01 -10.66
N TRP A 41 5.23 3.83 -10.17
CA TRP A 41 5.64 2.53 -10.71
C TRP A 41 7.12 2.18 -10.52
N ASP A 42 7.87 2.89 -9.65
CA ASP A 42 9.24 2.52 -9.30
C ASP A 42 9.24 1.42 -8.22
N PRO A 43 9.67 0.17 -8.54
CA PRO A 43 9.71 -0.91 -7.57
C PRO A 43 10.81 -0.72 -6.52
N HIS A 44 11.81 0.13 -6.80
CA HIS A 44 12.92 0.42 -5.90
C HIS A 44 12.71 1.69 -5.08
N ALA A 45 11.52 2.30 -5.18
CA ALA A 45 11.19 3.44 -4.33
C ALA A 45 11.27 3.04 -2.85
N ILE A 46 12.03 3.79 -2.09
CA ILE A 46 12.14 3.64 -0.62
C ILE A 46 12.11 5.01 0.04
N ARG A 47 11.50 5.10 1.22
CA ARG A 47 11.48 6.34 2.00
C ARG A 47 11.60 6.05 3.48
N TYR A 48 12.60 6.65 4.13
CA TYR A 48 12.75 6.56 5.57
C TYR A 48 11.81 7.55 6.27
N GLU A 49 11.12 7.06 7.31
CA GLU A 49 10.09 7.78 8.05
C GLU A 49 10.50 7.98 9.53
N PRO A 50 11.24 9.06 9.87
CA PRO A 50 11.76 9.25 11.22
C PRO A 50 10.67 9.40 12.27
N ALA A 51 9.55 10.07 11.95
CA ALA A 51 8.43 10.21 12.87
C ALA A 51 7.74 8.87 13.16
N PHE A 52 7.57 8.03 12.13
CA PHE A 52 7.05 6.68 12.26
C PHE A 52 7.98 5.80 13.10
N ARG A 53 9.31 5.89 12.85
CA ARG A 53 10.31 5.20 13.65
C ARG A 53 10.15 5.53 15.13
N THR A 54 10.17 6.81 15.49
CA THR A 54 10.09 7.27 16.88
C THR A 54 8.82 6.77 17.57
N ARG A 55 7.70 6.82 16.86
CA ARG A 55 6.39 6.51 17.45
C ARG A 55 6.10 5.02 17.54
N TYR A 56 6.48 4.23 16.54
CA TYR A 56 6.00 2.86 16.38
C TYR A 56 7.09 1.78 16.39
N VAL A 57 8.32 2.10 16.01
CA VAL A 57 9.37 1.10 15.84
C VAL A 57 10.39 1.11 16.97
N ALA A 58 10.90 2.29 17.33
CA ALA A 58 11.90 2.41 18.40
C ALA A 58 11.46 1.82 19.74
N PRO A 59 10.18 1.95 20.17
CA PRO A 59 9.71 1.35 21.42
C PRO A 59 9.78 -0.19 21.46
N LEU A 60 9.95 -0.84 20.28
CA LEU A 60 10.04 -2.30 20.19
C LEU A 60 11.40 -2.86 20.62
N GLY A 61 12.43 -2.02 20.76
CA GLY A 61 13.77 -2.41 21.20
C GLY A 61 14.47 -3.39 20.25
N LEU A 62 14.26 -3.23 18.94
CA LEU A 62 14.80 -4.12 17.91
C LEU A 62 16.31 -3.90 17.69
N PRO A 63 17.02 -4.89 17.10
CA PRO A 63 18.37 -4.64 16.60
C PRO A 63 18.41 -3.46 15.62
N PRO A 64 19.46 -2.62 15.61
CA PRO A 64 19.48 -1.35 14.88
C PRO A 64 19.14 -1.48 13.38
N THR A 65 19.65 -2.50 12.71
CA THR A 65 19.39 -2.74 11.29
C THR A 65 17.90 -3.04 11.02
N GLU A 66 17.29 -3.88 11.86
CA GLU A 66 15.86 -4.20 11.74
C GLU A 66 14.99 -3.01 12.10
N GLU A 67 15.37 -2.23 13.12
CA GLU A 67 14.68 -0.99 13.51
C GLU A 67 14.64 0.00 12.34
N VAL A 68 15.78 0.24 11.69
CA VAL A 68 15.85 1.12 10.51
C VAL A 68 15.02 0.57 9.37
N ALA A 69 15.16 -0.72 9.03
CA ALA A 69 14.44 -1.33 7.93
C ALA A 69 12.91 -1.30 8.12
N ARG A 70 12.42 -1.50 9.36
CA ARG A 70 10.99 -1.38 9.68
C ARG A 70 10.46 0.04 9.64
N SER A 71 11.35 1.01 9.67
CA SER A 71 11.03 2.46 9.60
C SER A 71 11.08 3.02 8.18
N ILE A 72 11.28 2.16 7.18
CA ILE A 72 11.31 2.50 5.76
C ILE A 72 10.02 2.01 5.11
N SER A 73 9.43 2.81 4.21
CA SER A 73 8.42 2.37 3.26
C SER A 73 9.10 1.82 2.00
N TRP A 74 8.55 0.72 1.43
CA TRP A 74 9.22 -0.10 0.44
C TRP A 74 8.38 -0.32 -0.80
N GLY A 75 9.02 -0.21 -1.97
CA GLY A 75 8.55 -0.73 -3.23
C GLY A 75 7.32 -0.04 -3.81
N LEU A 76 6.63 -0.74 -4.71
CA LEU A 76 5.54 -0.21 -5.52
C LEU A 76 4.40 0.42 -4.71
N MET A 77 4.01 -0.20 -3.62
CA MET A 77 2.91 0.29 -2.77
C MET A 77 3.38 1.03 -1.52
N GLN A 78 4.69 1.32 -1.38
CA GLN A 78 5.25 2.03 -0.23
C GLN A 78 4.79 1.49 1.13
N VAL A 79 4.82 0.16 1.28
CA VAL A 79 4.44 -0.48 2.54
C VAL A 79 5.52 -0.26 3.58
N MET A 80 5.16 0.26 4.75
CA MET A 80 6.08 0.38 5.89
C MET A 80 6.59 -0.99 6.31
N GLY A 81 7.90 -1.14 6.53
CA GLY A 81 8.50 -2.41 6.92
C GLY A 81 7.89 -3.01 8.19
N GLN A 82 7.54 -2.18 9.18
CA GLN A 82 6.82 -2.62 10.38
C GLN A 82 5.45 -3.20 10.04
N VAL A 83 4.69 -2.50 9.19
CA VAL A 83 3.36 -2.97 8.76
C VAL A 83 3.46 -4.28 7.99
N ALA A 84 4.46 -4.43 7.12
CA ALA A 84 4.70 -5.69 6.42
C ALA A 84 4.94 -6.85 7.41
N ARG A 85 5.75 -6.64 8.46
CA ARG A 85 5.97 -7.64 9.52
C ARG A 85 4.69 -8.00 10.26
N GLU A 86 3.87 -7.02 10.60
CA GLU A 86 2.57 -7.22 11.26
C GLU A 86 1.58 -8.00 10.38
N HIS A 87 1.71 -7.90 9.07
CA HIS A 87 0.92 -8.65 8.09
C HIS A 87 1.57 -9.96 7.62
N GLY A 88 2.52 -10.49 8.39
CA GLY A 88 3.09 -11.83 8.17
C GLY A 88 4.23 -11.90 7.17
N PHE A 89 4.85 -10.78 6.80
CA PHE A 89 6.05 -10.80 5.97
C PHE A 89 7.26 -11.30 6.76
N THR A 90 7.72 -12.51 6.47
CA THR A 90 8.76 -13.22 7.22
C THR A 90 10.11 -13.31 6.51
N ALA A 91 10.23 -12.79 5.28
CA ALA A 91 11.50 -12.81 4.56
C ALA A 91 12.62 -12.14 5.39
N LYS A 92 13.84 -12.69 5.32
CA LYS A 92 14.99 -12.23 6.11
C LYS A 92 15.27 -10.74 5.90
N SER A 93 15.14 -10.25 4.67
CA SER A 93 15.35 -8.85 4.33
C SER A 93 14.05 -8.17 3.92
N LEU A 94 13.77 -6.99 4.50
CA LEU A 94 12.65 -6.15 4.09
C LEU A 94 12.83 -5.55 2.68
N ALA A 95 14.07 -5.47 2.18
CA ALA A 95 14.34 -5.06 0.80
C ALA A 95 13.71 -6.00 -0.25
N ALA A 96 13.34 -7.23 0.13
CA ALA A 96 12.57 -8.12 -0.76
C ALA A 96 11.18 -7.55 -1.14
N LEU A 97 10.67 -6.54 -0.43
CA LEU A 97 9.45 -5.81 -0.81
C LEU A 97 9.64 -4.94 -2.08
N CYS A 98 10.88 -4.74 -2.52
CA CYS A 98 11.20 -4.11 -3.80
C CYS A 98 11.02 -5.06 -4.99
N ASP A 99 10.93 -6.39 -4.75
CA ASP A 99 10.46 -7.31 -5.79
C ASP A 99 8.97 -7.01 -6.09
N PRO A 100 8.61 -6.74 -7.36
CA PRO A 100 7.26 -6.30 -7.70
C PRO A 100 6.16 -7.26 -7.23
N ALA A 101 6.34 -8.57 -7.44
CA ALA A 101 5.33 -9.55 -7.07
C ALA A 101 5.15 -9.64 -5.54
N THR A 102 6.27 -9.67 -4.81
CA THR A 102 6.30 -9.72 -3.34
C THR A 102 5.70 -8.45 -2.74
N GLY A 103 6.12 -7.27 -3.21
CA GLY A 103 5.64 -5.99 -2.71
C GLY A 103 4.15 -5.79 -2.95
N LEU A 104 3.64 -6.16 -4.14
CA LEU A 104 2.23 -6.10 -4.48
C LEU A 104 1.38 -7.08 -3.66
N ALA A 105 1.85 -8.31 -3.45
CA ALA A 105 1.12 -9.29 -2.65
C ALA A 105 0.92 -8.79 -1.20
N ILE A 106 1.98 -8.30 -0.56
CA ILE A 106 1.89 -7.74 0.80
C ILE A 106 1.07 -6.44 0.81
N GLY A 107 1.29 -5.53 -0.14
CA GLY A 107 0.54 -4.28 -0.22
C GLY A 107 -0.96 -4.50 -0.39
N CYS A 108 -1.38 -5.42 -1.26
CA CYS A 108 -2.78 -5.79 -1.44
C CYS A 108 -3.38 -6.43 -0.18
N ALA A 109 -2.64 -7.30 0.52
CA ALA A 109 -3.10 -7.89 1.79
C ALA A 109 -3.33 -6.81 2.85
N VAL A 110 -2.40 -5.87 3.00
CA VAL A 110 -2.52 -4.72 3.91
C VAL A 110 -3.72 -3.85 3.53
N PHE A 111 -3.87 -3.50 2.25
CA PHE A 111 -4.96 -2.64 1.80
C PHE A 111 -6.34 -3.31 1.96
N ALA A 112 -6.44 -4.61 1.69
CA ALA A 112 -7.65 -5.39 1.97
C ALA A 112 -8.04 -5.37 3.46
N ALA A 113 -7.06 -5.40 4.37
CA ALA A 113 -7.31 -5.23 5.80
C ALA A 113 -7.84 -3.82 6.13
N LYS A 114 -7.30 -2.76 5.48
CA LYS A 114 -7.80 -1.38 5.64
C LYS A 114 -9.24 -1.23 5.12
N LEU A 115 -9.59 -1.87 3.99
CA LEU A 115 -10.96 -1.88 3.49
C LEU A 115 -11.93 -2.54 4.48
N ARG A 116 -11.56 -3.69 5.06
CA ARG A 116 -12.38 -4.34 6.10
C ARG A 116 -12.56 -3.45 7.32
N ALA A 117 -11.51 -2.78 7.79
CA ALA A 117 -11.61 -1.83 8.89
C ALA A 117 -12.54 -0.66 8.56
N GLY A 118 -12.38 -0.06 7.36
CA GLY A 118 -13.26 1.02 6.89
C GLY A 118 -14.73 0.60 6.78
N ALA A 119 -15.00 -0.65 6.37
CA ALA A 119 -16.36 -1.19 6.31
C ALA A 119 -16.98 -1.35 7.71
N ASN A 120 -16.22 -1.84 8.68
CA ASN A 120 -16.70 -1.99 10.06
C ASN A 120 -17.06 -0.62 10.67
N ASP A 121 -16.23 0.39 10.44
CA ASP A 121 -16.50 1.76 10.89
C ASP A 121 -17.73 2.36 10.19
N ALA A 122 -17.91 2.12 8.88
CA ALA A 122 -19.08 2.57 8.14
C ALA A 122 -20.37 1.93 8.65
N ALA A 123 -20.38 0.63 8.91
CA ALA A 123 -21.53 -0.10 9.44
C ALA A 123 -22.02 0.43 10.80
N SER A 124 -21.12 1.00 11.60
CA SER A 124 -21.47 1.58 12.90
C SER A 124 -22.17 2.93 12.82
N VAL A 125 -22.15 3.60 11.65
CA VAL A 125 -22.64 4.99 11.48
C VAL A 125 -23.90 5.08 10.63
N THR A 126 -24.21 4.07 9.79
CA THR A 126 -25.28 4.18 8.77
C THR A 126 -26.56 3.49 9.17
N ASN A 127 -27.62 4.28 9.38
CA ASN A 127 -29.00 3.78 9.51
C ASN A 127 -29.85 3.88 8.23
N ASN A 128 -29.40 4.49 7.13
CA ASN A 128 -30.23 4.59 5.90
C ASN A 128 -29.49 5.19 4.67
N SER A 129 -28.33 4.68 4.27
CA SER A 129 -27.59 5.20 3.10
C SER A 129 -27.70 4.25 1.90
N ASP A 130 -27.70 4.82 0.70
CA ASP A 130 -27.60 4.08 -0.56
C ASP A 130 -26.30 3.23 -0.58
N THR A 131 -26.39 1.98 -1.06
CA THR A 131 -25.29 1.01 -1.08
C THR A 131 -24.05 1.54 -1.84
N ALA A 132 -24.25 2.33 -2.90
CA ALA A 132 -23.15 2.92 -3.68
C ALA A 132 -22.41 4.00 -2.88
N SER A 133 -23.14 4.83 -2.11
CA SER A 133 -22.55 5.83 -1.23
C SER A 133 -21.74 5.19 -0.11
N VAL A 134 -22.26 4.12 0.50
CA VAL A 134 -21.55 3.37 1.54
C VAL A 134 -20.26 2.76 1.00
N ALA A 135 -20.27 2.19 -0.20
CA ALA A 135 -19.07 1.61 -0.82
C ALA A 135 -18.00 2.68 -1.09
N ALA A 136 -18.39 3.86 -1.58
CA ALA A 136 -17.47 4.99 -1.78
C ALA A 136 -16.85 5.47 -0.45
N ASP A 137 -17.64 5.58 0.60
CA ASP A 137 -17.18 5.97 1.94
C ASP A 137 -16.19 4.96 2.52
N VAL A 138 -16.42 3.66 2.33
CA VAL A 138 -15.48 2.60 2.74
C VAL A 138 -14.14 2.74 2.06
N VAL A 139 -14.12 3.00 0.74
CA VAL A 139 -12.87 3.22 -0.01
C VAL A 139 -12.16 4.48 0.49
N HIS A 140 -12.87 5.58 0.68
CA HIS A 140 -12.29 6.81 1.22
C HIS A 140 -11.65 6.59 2.60
N ARG A 141 -12.32 5.90 3.51
CA ARG A 141 -11.80 5.55 4.84
C ARG A 141 -10.57 4.66 4.75
N ALA A 142 -10.61 3.63 3.89
CA ALA A 142 -9.47 2.75 3.68
C ALA A 142 -8.23 3.50 3.18
N LEU A 143 -8.40 4.42 2.22
CA LEU A 143 -7.33 5.27 1.71
C LEU A 143 -6.80 6.23 2.79
N ALA A 144 -7.65 6.76 3.65
CA ALA A 144 -7.23 7.57 4.80
C ALA A 144 -6.39 6.74 5.79
N LEU A 145 -6.84 5.52 6.12
CA LEU A 145 -6.11 4.58 6.97
C LEU A 145 -4.79 4.13 6.34
N TRP A 146 -4.74 4.00 5.02
CA TRP A 146 -3.52 3.68 4.29
C TRP A 146 -2.46 4.77 4.45
N ASN A 147 -2.85 6.01 4.27
CA ASN A 147 -1.96 7.18 4.38
C ASN A 147 -1.71 7.64 5.83
N GLY A 148 -2.18 6.92 6.85
CA GLY A 148 -2.04 7.30 8.26
C GLY A 148 -2.89 8.51 8.70
N GLY A 149 -3.85 8.93 7.89
CA GLY A 149 -4.81 10.01 8.20
C GLY A 149 -4.29 11.45 8.11
N ALA A 150 -2.99 11.64 7.90
CA ALA A 150 -2.38 12.98 7.96
C ALA A 150 -2.66 13.85 6.71
N ASN A 151 -2.93 13.23 5.56
CA ASN A 151 -3.13 13.92 4.30
C ASN A 151 -4.56 13.75 3.78
N THR A 152 -5.40 14.73 4.02
CA THR A 152 -6.82 14.71 3.66
C THR A 152 -7.08 14.70 2.15
N SER A 153 -6.12 15.16 1.32
CA SER A 153 -6.24 15.13 -0.15
C SER A 153 -5.75 13.83 -0.79
N TYR A 154 -5.19 12.90 0.00
CA TYR A 154 -4.63 11.65 -0.53
C TYR A 154 -5.67 10.82 -1.28
N ALA A 155 -6.81 10.55 -0.66
CA ALA A 155 -7.88 9.77 -1.27
C ALA A 155 -8.35 10.38 -2.60
N ALA A 156 -8.56 11.70 -2.66
CA ALA A 156 -8.95 12.38 -3.89
C ALA A 156 -7.92 12.21 -5.00
N ARG A 157 -6.62 12.29 -4.69
CA ARG A 157 -5.54 12.09 -5.68
C ARG A 157 -5.50 10.66 -6.21
N VAL A 158 -5.67 9.65 -5.35
CA VAL A 158 -5.74 8.24 -5.78
C VAL A 158 -6.96 8.03 -6.67
N LEU A 159 -8.14 8.47 -6.23
CA LEU A 159 -9.39 8.26 -6.97
C LEU A 159 -9.39 8.94 -8.35
N ALA A 160 -8.75 10.11 -8.48
CA ALA A 160 -8.58 10.77 -9.77
C ALA A 160 -7.75 9.93 -10.77
N ARG A 161 -6.86 9.06 -10.30
CA ARG A 161 -6.04 8.18 -11.14
C ARG A 161 -6.76 6.90 -11.57
N VAL A 162 -7.82 6.51 -10.89
CA VAL A 162 -8.53 5.25 -11.20
C VAL A 162 -8.97 5.20 -12.67
N ALA A 163 -9.41 6.33 -13.22
CA ALA A 163 -9.82 6.41 -14.62
C ALA A 163 -8.71 6.07 -15.64
N HIS A 164 -7.43 6.18 -15.26
CA HIS A 164 -6.30 5.78 -16.12
C HIS A 164 -6.22 4.25 -16.33
N TYR A 165 -6.88 3.48 -15.48
CA TYR A 165 -6.75 2.02 -15.40
C TYR A 165 -8.05 1.25 -15.65
N GLN A 166 -9.13 1.96 -15.98
CA GLN A 166 -10.44 1.39 -16.35
C GLN A 166 -10.49 0.83 -17.76
#